data_cd45b5fb69c9ba427fed0a3274b002c8
#
_entry.id   cd45b5fb69c9ba427fed0a3274b002c8
#
_cell.length_a   1.000
_cell.length_b   1.000
_cell.length_c   1.000
_cell.angle_alpha   90.00
_cell.angle_beta   90.00
_cell.angle_gamma   90.00
#
_symmetry.space_group_name_H-M   'P 1'
#
loop_
_entity.id
_entity.type
_entity.pdbx_description
1 polymer ?
#
loop_
_entity_poly.entity_id
_entity_poly.type
_entity_poly.pdbx_seq_one_letter_code
_entity_poly.pdbx_strand_id
1 'polypeptide(L)'
;MKLLIIILTIIIIIYAYCYYIFPNEISILQTDLSNFNFSLLSSRQPIVISDFIQNPLEVINSWFNYNIINSNMNDNNNNNDWIHNNYKYLFINAYDDTEVIIYKAEITKINPKAEDNIIIIKLQKNQSLILPFKWKYYSNNINKWGIDDLITFSFGRLF
;
A
#
# COMPACT_ATOMS: atom_id res chain seq x y z
N MET A 1 1.11 29.10 -23.28
CA MET A 1 2.08 28.23 -22.60
C MET A 1 2.15 28.46 -21.09
N LYS A 2 2.40 29.69 -20.57
CA LYS A 2 2.51 29.93 -19.11
C LYS A 2 1.24 29.50 -18.31
N LEU A 3 0.04 29.80 -18.83
CA LEU A 3 -1.22 29.42 -18.17
C LEU A 3 -1.38 27.90 -18.05
N LEU A 4 -1.03 27.15 -19.08
CA LEU A 4 -1.13 25.68 -19.10
C LEU A 4 -0.18 25.04 -18.09
N ILE A 5 1.03 25.58 -17.94
CA ILE A 5 2.00 25.13 -16.93
C ILE A 5 1.46 25.38 -15.52
N ILE A 6 0.87 26.55 -15.27
CA ILE A 6 0.27 26.87 -13.96
C ILE A 6 -0.85 25.89 -13.63
N ILE A 7 -1.77 25.62 -14.57
CA ILE A 7 -2.87 24.69 -14.36
C ILE A 7 -2.32 23.28 -14.07
N LEU A 8 -1.35 22.81 -14.84
CA LEU A 8 -0.74 21.50 -14.62
C LEU A 8 -0.07 21.38 -13.24
N THR A 9 0.65 22.44 -12.83
CA THR A 9 1.28 22.52 -11.50
C THR A 9 0.23 22.45 -10.38
N ILE A 10 -0.89 23.17 -10.52
CA ILE A 10 -1.98 23.14 -9.55
C ILE A 10 -2.59 21.75 -9.46
N ILE A 11 -2.82 21.07 -10.59
CA ILE A 11 -3.36 19.69 -10.61
C ILE A 11 -2.41 18.73 -9.89
N ILE A 12 -1.10 18.83 -10.14
CA ILE A 12 -0.09 18.00 -9.48
C ILE A 12 -0.08 18.24 -7.97
N ILE A 13 -0.15 19.52 -7.54
CA ILE A 13 -0.17 19.89 -6.12
C ILE A 13 -1.43 19.33 -5.44
N ILE A 14 -2.60 19.49 -6.06
CA ILE A 14 -3.87 18.97 -5.52
C ILE A 14 -3.81 17.44 -5.43
N TYR A 15 -3.30 16.76 -6.46
CA TYR A 15 -3.14 15.32 -6.47
C TYR A 15 -2.20 14.86 -5.37
N ALA A 16 -1.02 15.48 -5.24
CA ALA A 16 -0.06 15.18 -4.18
C ALA A 16 -0.70 15.40 -2.80
N TYR A 17 -1.35 16.55 -2.58
CA TYR A 17 -2.02 16.87 -1.33
C TYR A 17 -3.08 15.81 -0.98
N CYS A 18 -3.94 15.45 -1.93
CA CYS A 18 -4.92 14.37 -1.75
C CYS A 18 -4.29 13.03 -1.39
N TYR A 19 -3.06 12.76 -1.81
CA TYR A 19 -2.32 11.56 -1.48
C TYR A 19 -1.77 11.53 -0.05
N TYR A 20 -1.44 12.70 0.49
CA TYR A 20 -0.83 12.86 1.82
C TYR A 20 -1.82 12.90 2.97
N ILE A 21 -3.13 13.06 2.69
CA ILE A 21 -4.14 13.06 3.76
C ILE A 21 -4.54 11.63 4.06
N PHE A 22 -4.33 11.20 5.31
CA PHE A 22 -4.88 9.95 5.81
C PHE A 22 -6.40 10.09 6.06
N PRO A 23 -7.17 9.02 5.87
CA PRO A 23 -8.56 9.00 6.31
C PRO A 23 -8.64 9.21 7.83
N ASN A 24 -9.66 9.96 8.27
CA ASN A 24 -9.85 10.25 9.70
C ASN A 24 -10.20 8.99 10.48
N GLU A 25 -11.05 8.15 9.91
CA GLU A 25 -11.42 6.86 10.48
C GLU A 25 -10.63 5.76 9.79
N ILE A 26 -10.10 4.83 10.59
CA ILE A 26 -9.37 3.68 10.09
C ILE A 26 -10.32 2.50 10.09
N SER A 27 -10.49 1.89 8.93
CA SER A 27 -11.21 0.64 8.75
C SER A 27 -10.38 -0.31 7.90
N ILE A 28 -10.57 -1.61 8.08
CA ILE A 28 -10.02 -2.61 7.19
C ILE A 28 -11.15 -3.05 6.29
N LEU A 29 -10.95 -2.86 4.99
CA LEU A 29 -11.89 -3.35 4.00
C LEU A 29 -11.59 -4.81 3.68
N GLN A 30 -12.62 -5.59 3.45
CA GLN A 30 -12.50 -6.98 3.01
C GLN A 30 -13.30 -7.16 1.72
N THR A 31 -12.70 -7.81 0.75
CA THR A 31 -13.32 -8.12 -0.55
C THR A 31 -12.81 -9.45 -1.08
N ASP A 32 -13.45 -9.95 -2.11
CA ASP A 32 -12.98 -11.06 -2.93
C ASP A 32 -12.56 -10.55 -4.32
N LEU A 33 -11.97 -11.42 -5.13
CA LEU A 33 -11.48 -11.06 -6.47
C LEU A 33 -12.61 -10.59 -7.40
N SER A 34 -13.80 -11.17 -7.26
CA SER A 34 -14.95 -10.88 -8.13
C SER A 34 -15.59 -9.52 -7.81
N ASN A 35 -15.53 -9.10 -6.56
CA ASN A 35 -16.11 -7.85 -6.07
C ASN A 35 -15.08 -6.73 -5.93
N PHE A 36 -13.82 -7.00 -6.22
CA PHE A 36 -12.79 -5.96 -6.18
C PHE A 36 -13.12 -4.85 -7.17
N ASN A 37 -13.18 -3.63 -6.65
CA ASN A 37 -13.42 -2.43 -7.44
C ASN A 37 -12.38 -1.37 -7.10
N PHE A 38 -11.87 -0.67 -8.11
CA PHE A 38 -10.92 0.44 -7.94
C PHE A 38 -11.42 1.58 -7.07
N SER A 39 -12.76 1.73 -6.91
CA SER A 39 -13.32 2.69 -5.96
C SER A 39 -12.92 2.40 -4.51
N LEU A 40 -12.66 1.13 -4.15
CA LEU A 40 -12.17 0.74 -2.83
C LEU A 40 -10.80 1.36 -2.53
N LEU A 41 -9.94 1.47 -3.54
CA LEU A 41 -8.62 2.09 -3.41
C LEU A 41 -8.70 3.58 -3.09
N SER A 42 -9.78 4.26 -3.48
CA SER A 42 -9.99 5.69 -3.21
C SER A 42 -10.20 5.99 -1.73
N SER A 43 -10.67 5.01 -0.96
CA SER A 43 -10.84 5.14 0.51
C SER A 43 -9.51 5.20 1.26
N ARG A 44 -8.41 4.78 0.64
CA ARG A 44 -7.06 4.69 1.23
C ARG A 44 -7.00 3.88 2.52
N GLN A 45 -7.88 2.91 2.63
CA GLN A 45 -7.90 1.93 3.70
C GLN A 45 -7.13 0.67 3.29
N PRO A 46 -6.55 -0.08 4.23
CA PRO A 46 -6.05 -1.40 3.96
C PRO A 46 -7.17 -2.31 3.44
N ILE A 47 -6.91 -3.08 2.38
CA ILE A 47 -7.89 -3.95 1.74
C ILE A 47 -7.38 -5.38 1.80
N VAL A 48 -8.10 -6.25 2.49
CA VAL A 48 -7.84 -7.69 2.52
C VAL A 48 -8.61 -8.35 1.39
N ILE A 49 -7.92 -9.15 0.58
CA ILE A 49 -8.51 -9.98 -0.46
C ILE A 49 -8.63 -11.39 0.12
N SER A 50 -9.87 -11.85 0.30
CA SER A 50 -10.18 -13.11 0.99
C SER A 50 -9.86 -14.34 0.15
N ASP A 51 -9.85 -14.19 -1.18
CA ASP A 51 -9.55 -15.29 -2.09
C ASP A 51 -8.08 -15.70 -2.05
N PHE A 52 -7.86 -16.99 -2.31
CA PHE A 52 -6.50 -17.53 -2.41
C PHE A 52 -5.91 -17.24 -3.79
N ILE A 53 -4.89 -16.38 -3.83
CA ILE A 53 -4.21 -15.95 -5.04
C ILE A 53 -2.91 -16.75 -5.19
N GLN A 54 -2.92 -17.71 -6.13
CA GLN A 54 -1.71 -18.51 -6.42
C GLN A 54 -0.69 -17.75 -7.27
N ASN A 55 -1.17 -16.91 -8.20
CA ASN A 55 -0.35 -16.13 -9.12
C ASN A 55 -0.57 -14.62 -8.88
N PRO A 56 -0.01 -14.03 -7.82
CA PRO A 56 -0.26 -12.63 -7.48
C PRO A 56 0.13 -11.66 -8.60
N LEU A 57 1.22 -11.95 -9.32
CA LEU A 57 1.71 -11.09 -10.38
C LEU A 57 0.73 -10.97 -11.57
N GLU A 58 0.01 -12.04 -11.90
CA GLU A 58 -1.02 -12.01 -12.95
C GLU A 58 -2.19 -11.11 -12.55
N VAL A 59 -2.63 -11.22 -11.29
CA VAL A 59 -3.69 -10.36 -10.74
C VAL A 59 -3.26 -8.90 -10.74
N ILE A 60 -2.05 -8.61 -10.27
CA ILE A 60 -1.49 -7.26 -10.24
C ILE A 60 -1.41 -6.69 -11.66
N ASN A 61 -0.87 -7.45 -12.62
CA ASN A 61 -0.76 -7.00 -14.01
C ASN A 61 -2.12 -6.77 -14.67
N SER A 62 -3.14 -7.57 -14.33
CA SER A 62 -4.49 -7.39 -14.86
C SER A 62 -5.18 -6.15 -14.30
N TRP A 63 -4.98 -5.86 -13.02
CA TRP A 63 -5.60 -4.72 -12.34
C TRP A 63 -4.85 -3.41 -12.58
N PHE A 64 -3.52 -3.47 -12.60
CA PHE A 64 -2.65 -2.29 -12.63
C PHE A 64 -1.80 -2.20 -13.90
N ASN A 65 -2.40 -2.53 -15.06
CA ASN A 65 -1.71 -2.61 -16.36
C ASN A 65 -1.08 -1.29 -16.83
N TYR A 66 -1.50 -0.14 -16.29
CA TYR A 66 -0.94 1.19 -16.60
C TYR A 66 -0.02 1.71 -15.49
N ASN A 67 0.27 0.91 -14.48
CA ASN A 67 1.09 1.27 -13.33
C ASN A 67 2.51 0.71 -13.46
N ILE A 68 3.44 1.34 -12.75
CA ILE A 68 4.80 0.85 -12.62
C ILE A 68 4.83 -0.16 -11.47
N ILE A 69 5.17 -1.42 -11.80
CA ILE A 69 5.22 -2.50 -10.82
C ILE A 69 6.68 -2.78 -10.48
N ASN A 70 7.01 -2.69 -9.19
CA ASN A 70 8.31 -3.04 -8.66
C ASN A 70 8.23 -4.38 -7.90
N SER A 71 8.81 -5.43 -8.48
CA SER A 71 8.84 -6.79 -7.91
C SER A 71 10.12 -7.10 -7.12
N ASN A 72 11.15 -6.25 -7.21
CA ASN A 72 12.45 -6.50 -6.58
C ASN A 72 12.51 -5.96 -5.14
N MET A 73 11.51 -6.25 -4.35
CA MET A 73 11.52 -5.91 -2.94
C MET A 73 12.20 -7.01 -2.13
N ASN A 74 13.52 -7.16 -2.31
CA ASN A 74 14.32 -8.02 -1.47
C ASN A 74 14.37 -7.42 -0.06
N ASP A 75 13.52 -7.92 0.81
CA ASP A 75 13.70 -7.69 2.25
C ASP A 75 14.80 -8.61 2.77
N ASN A 76 16.04 -8.24 2.56
CA ASN A 76 17.14 -8.73 3.38
C ASN A 76 17.11 -8.11 4.79
N ASN A 77 15.95 -7.60 5.21
CA ASN A 77 15.79 -7.08 6.56
C ASN A 77 15.57 -8.23 7.54
N ASN A 78 16.68 -8.87 7.91
CA ASN A 78 16.79 -9.68 9.13
C ASN A 78 16.62 -8.84 10.41
N ASN A 79 16.25 -7.59 10.28
CA ASN A 79 15.99 -6.69 11.39
C ASN A 79 14.49 -6.60 11.59
N ASN A 80 14.05 -6.81 12.82
CA ASN A 80 12.68 -6.65 13.30
C ASN A 80 12.19 -5.18 13.22
N ASP A 81 12.46 -4.50 12.12
CA ASP A 81 12.17 -3.09 11.95
C ASP A 81 10.88 -2.87 11.16
N TRP A 82 10.13 -1.86 11.56
CA TRP A 82 8.96 -1.40 10.85
C TRP A 82 9.34 -0.84 9.48
N ILE A 83 8.65 -1.31 8.45
CA ILE A 83 8.87 -0.89 7.07
C ILE A 83 7.81 0.14 6.69
N HIS A 84 8.25 1.23 6.07
CA HIS A 84 7.37 2.27 5.56
C HIS A 84 6.98 1.98 4.12
N ASN A 85 5.68 1.98 3.82
CA ASN A 85 5.24 1.85 2.44
C ASN A 85 5.44 3.17 1.67
N ASN A 86 6.42 3.20 0.77
CA ASN A 86 6.74 4.34 -0.09
C ASN A 86 6.10 4.23 -1.49
N TYR A 87 5.28 3.22 -1.74
CA TYR A 87 4.56 3.02 -3.00
C TYR A 87 3.13 3.51 -2.89
N LYS A 88 2.52 3.85 -4.02
CA LYS A 88 1.11 4.22 -4.09
C LYS A 88 0.25 3.16 -3.43
N TYR A 89 0.49 1.92 -3.83
CA TYR A 89 -0.06 0.73 -3.20
C TYR A 89 1.05 -0.30 -3.02
N LEU A 90 1.02 -1.00 -1.92
CA LEU A 90 1.84 -2.18 -1.68
C LEU A 90 0.92 -3.39 -1.70
N PHE A 91 1.13 -4.27 -2.66
CA PHE A 91 0.45 -5.55 -2.71
C PHE A 91 1.29 -6.57 -1.94
N ILE A 92 0.70 -7.15 -0.91
CA ILE A 92 1.31 -8.16 -0.04
C ILE A 92 0.54 -9.46 -0.27
N ASN A 93 1.25 -10.57 -0.52
CA ASN A 93 0.66 -11.90 -0.59
C ASN A 93 1.37 -12.81 0.40
N ALA A 94 0.60 -13.49 1.25
CA ALA A 94 1.10 -14.41 2.23
C ALA A 94 1.46 -15.74 1.57
N TYR A 95 2.74 -16.16 1.62
CA TYR A 95 3.09 -17.49 1.13
C TYR A 95 2.89 -18.60 2.17
N ASP A 96 2.65 -18.22 3.43
CA ASP A 96 2.27 -19.08 4.54
C ASP A 96 1.32 -18.30 5.46
N ASP A 97 0.68 -18.96 6.40
CA ASP A 97 -0.16 -18.29 7.40
C ASP A 97 0.70 -17.30 8.19
N THR A 98 0.30 -16.04 8.18
CA THR A 98 1.12 -14.97 8.75
C THR A 98 0.26 -13.85 9.36
N GLU A 99 0.89 -13.06 10.21
CA GLU A 99 0.32 -11.83 10.74
C GLU A 99 1.04 -10.63 10.11
N VAL A 100 0.25 -9.72 9.55
CA VAL A 100 0.73 -8.42 9.10
C VAL A 100 0.28 -7.38 10.11
N ILE A 101 1.23 -6.80 10.80
CA ILE A 101 0.98 -5.74 11.77
C ILE A 101 1.13 -4.41 11.04
N ILE A 102 0.11 -3.57 11.08
CA ILE A 102 0.10 -2.29 10.40
C ILE A 102 -0.11 -1.14 11.37
N TYR A 103 0.42 0.00 11.00
CA TYR A 103 0.30 1.23 11.76
C TYR A 103 0.15 2.44 10.83
N LYS A 104 -0.76 3.34 11.16
CA LYS A 104 -0.90 4.62 10.48
C LYS A 104 0.31 5.49 10.82
N ALA A 105 1.15 5.80 9.85
CA ALA A 105 2.35 6.59 10.09
C ALA A 105 2.02 8.04 10.43
N GLU A 106 1.91 8.35 11.70
CA GLU A 106 2.14 9.70 12.16
C GLU A 106 3.66 9.94 12.17
N ILE A 107 4.06 11.08 11.64
CA ILE A 107 5.44 11.41 11.19
C ILE A 107 6.52 11.24 12.28
N THR A 108 6.15 11.12 13.55
CA THR A 108 7.09 11.23 14.66
C THR A 108 7.58 9.93 15.29
N LYS A 109 6.91 8.80 15.03
CA LYS A 109 7.30 7.53 15.69
C LYS A 109 7.98 6.59 14.70
N ILE A 110 9.27 6.32 14.94
CA ILE A 110 10.04 5.36 14.12
C ILE A 110 9.55 3.94 14.38
N ASN A 111 9.36 3.57 15.64
CA ASN A 111 8.87 2.25 16.07
C ASN A 111 7.63 2.41 16.95
N PRO A 112 6.42 2.11 16.43
CA PRO A 112 5.21 2.17 17.25
C PRO A 112 5.23 1.08 18.33
N LYS A 113 4.69 1.43 19.51
CA LYS A 113 4.51 0.48 20.62
C LYS A 113 3.11 -0.14 20.54
N ALA A 114 2.88 -1.21 21.27
CA ALA A 114 1.56 -1.87 21.34
C ALA A 114 0.41 -0.94 21.78
N GLU A 115 0.73 0.14 22.49
CA GLU A 115 -0.21 1.17 22.94
C GLU A 115 -0.64 2.15 21.82
N ASP A 116 0.02 2.12 20.67
CA ASP A 116 -0.10 3.08 19.60
C ASP A 116 -1.09 2.65 18.50
N ASN A 117 -2.27 2.17 18.80
CA ASN A 117 -3.32 1.83 17.82
C ASN A 117 -2.80 0.99 16.63
N ILE A 118 -2.00 -0.02 16.91
CA ILE A 118 -1.57 -0.99 15.91
C ILE A 118 -2.72 -1.91 15.54
N ILE A 119 -2.75 -2.33 14.29
CA ILE A 119 -3.77 -3.25 13.78
C ILE A 119 -3.07 -4.53 13.33
N ILE A 120 -3.56 -5.66 13.80
CA ILE A 120 -3.05 -6.98 13.43
C ILE A 120 -4.01 -7.61 12.43
N ILE A 121 -3.52 -7.88 11.23
CA ILE A 121 -4.26 -8.55 10.15
C ILE A 121 -3.71 -9.96 10.02
N LYS A 122 -4.56 -10.96 10.21
CA LYS A 122 -4.22 -12.36 9.99
C LYS A 122 -4.52 -12.73 8.56
N LEU A 123 -3.50 -13.15 7.83
CA LEU A 123 -3.63 -13.65 6.47
C LEU A 123 -3.35 -15.14 6.46
N GLN A 124 -4.23 -15.88 5.82
CA GLN A 124 -3.99 -17.28 5.48
C GLN A 124 -3.08 -17.36 4.25
N LYS A 125 -2.47 -18.51 4.07
CA LYS A 125 -1.65 -18.79 2.88
C LYS A 125 -2.38 -18.41 1.59
N ASN A 126 -1.69 -17.67 0.71
CA ASN A 126 -2.20 -17.14 -0.56
C ASN A 126 -3.27 -16.05 -0.47
N GLN A 127 -3.67 -15.62 0.73
CA GLN A 127 -4.46 -14.40 0.86
C GLN A 127 -3.58 -13.16 0.65
N SER A 128 -4.21 -12.06 0.29
CA SER A 128 -3.49 -10.84 -0.05
C SER A 128 -4.02 -9.62 0.69
N LEU A 129 -3.13 -8.65 0.87
CA LEU A 129 -3.42 -7.35 1.46
C LEU A 129 -2.90 -6.25 0.53
N ILE A 130 -3.75 -5.28 0.23
CA ILE A 130 -3.34 -4.05 -0.43
C ILE A 130 -3.20 -2.96 0.63
N LEU A 131 -1.98 -2.47 0.78
CA LEU A 131 -1.65 -1.44 1.76
C LEU A 131 -1.41 -0.10 1.04
N PRO A 132 -2.16 0.97 1.36
CA PRO A 132 -1.98 2.27 0.74
C PRO A 132 -0.66 2.94 1.15
N PHE A 133 -0.34 4.05 0.49
CA PHE A 133 0.84 4.88 0.76
C PHE A 133 0.94 5.33 2.23
N LYS A 134 2.16 5.44 2.74
CA LYS A 134 2.51 5.89 4.11
C LYS A 134 2.15 4.97 5.28
N TRP A 135 1.47 3.88 5.05
CA TRP A 135 1.30 2.91 6.13
C TRP A 135 2.64 2.28 6.49
N LYS A 136 2.90 2.12 7.78
CA LYS A 136 3.99 1.28 8.28
C LYS A 136 3.47 -0.13 8.48
N TYR A 137 4.30 -1.09 8.21
CA TYR A 137 3.96 -2.49 8.40
C TYR A 137 5.15 -3.29 8.91
N TYR A 138 4.85 -4.37 9.57
CA TYR A 138 5.78 -5.41 9.98
C TYR A 138 5.15 -6.75 9.64
N SER A 139 5.89 -7.62 8.99
CA SER A 139 5.45 -8.96 8.67
C SER A 139 6.61 -9.85 8.24
N ASN A 140 6.45 -11.14 8.47
CA ASN A 140 7.33 -12.18 7.96
C ASN A 140 6.55 -13.02 6.94
N ASN A 141 7.25 -13.84 6.14
CA ASN A 141 6.63 -14.83 5.26
C ASN A 141 5.66 -14.24 4.22
N ILE A 142 6.05 -13.14 3.58
CA ILE A 142 5.25 -12.47 2.56
C ILE A 142 6.05 -12.20 1.29
N ASN A 143 5.34 -12.23 0.16
CA ASN A 143 5.80 -11.67 -1.10
C ASN A 143 5.22 -10.28 -1.27
N LYS A 144 5.97 -9.35 -1.87
CA LYS A 144 5.57 -7.96 -1.98
C LYS A 144 5.80 -7.39 -3.37
N TRP A 145 4.88 -6.53 -3.80
CA TRP A 145 4.99 -5.76 -5.05
C TRP A 145 4.57 -4.32 -4.78
N GLY A 146 5.48 -3.39 -5.08
CA GLY A 146 5.18 -1.96 -5.07
C GLY A 146 4.50 -1.56 -6.36
N ILE A 147 3.43 -0.78 -6.28
CA ILE A 147 2.64 -0.33 -7.41
C ILE A 147 2.59 1.20 -7.37
N ASP A 148 3.09 1.85 -8.41
CA ASP A 148 3.12 3.30 -8.55
C ASP A 148 2.46 3.76 -9.86
N ASP A 149 1.94 4.97 -9.86
CA ASP A 149 1.73 5.71 -11.08
C ASP A 149 2.93 6.64 -11.38
N LEU A 150 2.92 7.29 -12.52
CA LEU A 150 4.02 8.18 -12.92
C LEU A 150 4.28 9.30 -11.91
N ILE A 151 3.24 9.80 -11.24
CA ILE A 151 3.36 10.89 -10.28
C ILE A 151 3.96 10.39 -8.97
N THR A 152 3.42 9.31 -8.41
CA THR A 152 3.96 8.73 -7.17
C THR A 152 5.36 8.15 -7.36
N PHE A 153 5.65 7.58 -8.51
CA PHE A 153 7.00 7.12 -8.85
C PHE A 153 8.01 8.27 -8.89
N SER A 154 7.61 9.42 -9.46
CA SER A 154 8.51 10.58 -9.63
C SER A 154 8.65 11.40 -8.35
N PHE A 155 7.60 11.55 -7.56
CA PHE A 155 7.53 12.48 -6.43
C PHE A 155 7.35 11.80 -5.07
N GLY A 156 6.82 10.60 -5.01
CA GLY A 156 6.50 9.90 -3.75
C GLY A 156 7.71 9.56 -2.88
N ARG A 157 8.92 9.61 -3.46
CA ARG A 157 10.19 9.37 -2.76
C ARG A 157 10.90 10.64 -2.31
N LEU A 158 10.35 11.81 -2.63
CA LEU A 158 10.95 13.09 -2.28
C LEU A 158 10.46 13.66 -0.94
N PHE A 159 9.45 13.03 -0.32
CA PHE A 159 8.82 13.52 0.90
C PHE A 159 8.74 12.43 1.96
#